data_158be99da0a42bdc27b5cf1274aceece
#
_entry.id   158be99da0a42bdc27b5cf1274aceece
#
_cell.length_a   1.000
_cell.length_b   1.000
_cell.length_c   1.000
_cell.angle_alpha   90.00
_cell.angle_beta   90.00
_cell.angle_gamma   90.00
#
_symmetry.space_group_name_H-M   'P 1'
#
loop_
_entity.id
_entity.type
_entity.pdbx_description
1 polymer ?
#
loop_
_entity_poly.entity_id
_entity_poly.type
_entity_poly.pdbx_seq_one_letter_code
_entity_poly.pdbx_strand_id
1 'polypeptide(L)'
;MRRIQTGVIAVCLAAAFLSGCAGSSAQSTASSTAASSAAASSVSTTAVSANYDGGSGTQEDPYQINSVDSLLTFASNVNDGSQGGYAGVCFKLTSDLDLSGVEWAPIGNMNDMETHSTLFLGSFDGDGHTISNLSYTSDTYNCGAGLFGVSCGEVKNLTLEDATVTVT
;
A
#
# COMPACT_ATOMS: atom_id res chain seq x y z
N MET A 1 20.65 -23.02 18.29
CA MET A 1 19.63 -22.44 17.42
C MET A 1 19.19 -21.12 18.05
N ARG A 2 19.65 -20.01 17.53
CA ARG A 2 19.32 -18.67 18.03
C ARG A 2 18.25 -18.10 17.09
N ARG A 3 17.07 -17.85 17.61
CA ARG A 3 16.04 -17.08 16.93
C ARG A 3 16.48 -15.63 16.93
N ILE A 4 16.71 -15.08 15.76
CA ILE A 4 16.90 -13.63 15.59
C ILE A 4 15.57 -13.09 15.10
N GLN A 5 14.82 -12.49 16.03
CA GLN A 5 13.72 -11.61 15.69
C GLN A 5 14.33 -10.25 15.36
N THR A 6 14.35 -9.88 14.11
CA THR A 6 14.73 -8.52 13.74
C THR A 6 13.67 -7.99 12.79
N GLY A 7 12.64 -7.41 13.37
CA GLY A 7 11.75 -6.53 12.62
C GLY A 7 12.46 -5.19 12.42
N VAL A 8 12.89 -4.89 11.22
CA VAL A 8 13.29 -3.53 10.85
C VAL A 8 12.21 -2.97 9.94
N ILE A 9 11.28 -2.26 10.55
CA ILE A 9 10.35 -1.39 9.84
C ILE A 9 11.11 -0.08 9.61
N ALA A 10 11.51 0.19 8.38
CA ALA A 10 12.01 1.50 8.02
C ALA A 10 10.81 2.47 7.95
N VAL A 11 10.60 3.22 9.03
CA VAL A 11 9.60 4.27 9.09
C VAL A 11 10.23 5.55 8.52
N CYS A 12 9.81 5.96 7.34
CA CYS A 12 10.07 7.32 6.88
C CYS A 12 9.21 8.30 7.68
N LEU A 13 9.86 9.15 8.46
CA LEU A 13 9.22 10.20 9.24
C LEU A 13 8.68 11.28 8.29
N ALA A 14 7.37 11.36 8.15
CA ALA A 14 6.73 12.47 7.47
C ALA A 14 6.55 13.63 8.46
N ALA A 15 7.16 14.78 8.15
CA ALA A 15 6.98 16.02 8.89
C ALA A 15 5.57 16.58 8.63
N ALA A 16 4.81 16.75 9.69
CA ALA A 16 3.51 17.39 9.67
C ALA A 16 3.68 18.92 9.50
N PHE A 17 3.12 19.49 8.44
CA PHE A 17 2.91 20.92 8.35
C PHE A 17 1.54 21.27 8.95
N LEU A 18 1.56 21.82 10.15
CA LEU A 18 0.43 22.54 10.71
C LEU A 18 0.34 23.92 10.00
N SER A 19 -0.73 24.16 9.28
CA SER A 19 -1.15 25.52 8.96
C SER A 19 -2.46 25.79 9.68
N GLY A 20 -2.36 26.58 10.74
CA GLY A 20 -3.50 27.09 11.46
C GLY A 20 -4.15 28.25 10.72
N CYS A 21 -5.47 28.28 10.72
CA CYS A 21 -6.21 29.51 10.52
C CYS A 21 -7.29 29.63 11.58
N ALA A 22 -7.11 30.64 12.41
CA ALA A 22 -8.03 31.02 13.48
C ALA A 22 -9.08 32.01 12.97
N GLY A 23 -10.29 31.95 13.55
CA GLY A 23 -11.16 33.09 13.78
C GLY A 23 -12.39 33.16 12.89
N SER A 24 -13.59 33.04 13.37
CA SER A 24 -14.38 33.93 14.12
C SER A 24 -15.86 33.53 14.09
N SER A 25 -16.49 33.62 15.23
CA SER A 25 -17.89 33.39 15.53
C SER A 25 -18.85 34.28 14.73
N ALA A 26 -19.97 33.71 14.29
CA ALA A 26 -21.28 34.35 14.40
C ALA A 26 -22.42 33.36 14.21
N GLN A 27 -23.26 33.30 15.22
CA GLN A 27 -24.52 32.59 15.31
C GLN A 27 -25.57 33.28 14.44
N SER A 28 -26.36 32.55 13.68
CA SER A 28 -27.76 32.90 13.43
C SER A 28 -28.58 31.76 12.89
N THR A 29 -29.74 31.67 13.42
CA THR A 29 -30.83 30.69 13.34
C THR A 29 -31.54 30.64 12.00
N ALA A 30 -32.13 29.46 11.78
CA ALA A 30 -33.41 29.15 11.14
C ALA A 30 -33.46 28.67 9.68
N SER A 31 -33.87 27.43 9.60
CA SER A 31 -35.01 26.87 8.84
C SER A 31 -34.93 26.66 7.34
N SER A 32 -35.21 25.42 7.04
CA SER A 32 -35.99 24.85 5.92
C SER A 32 -35.29 24.60 4.57
N THR A 33 -35.29 23.30 4.26
CA THR A 33 -35.66 22.64 2.98
C THR A 33 -34.96 23.10 1.70
N ALA A 34 -34.06 22.29 1.21
CA ALA A 34 -34.11 21.81 -0.17
C ALA A 34 -32.97 20.77 -0.42
N ALA A 35 -33.35 19.63 -0.86
CA ALA A 35 -32.44 18.65 -1.43
C ALA A 35 -31.66 19.28 -2.59
N SER A 36 -30.34 19.29 -2.49
CA SER A 36 -29.47 19.51 -3.64
C SER A 36 -28.46 18.38 -3.66
N SER A 37 -28.70 17.47 -4.57
CA SER A 37 -27.83 16.43 -5.04
C SER A 37 -26.47 17.04 -5.39
N ALA A 38 -25.50 16.92 -4.49
CA ALA A 38 -24.11 17.09 -4.85
C ALA A 38 -23.67 15.82 -5.55
N ALA A 39 -23.62 15.88 -6.88
CA ALA A 39 -23.00 14.87 -7.71
C ALA A 39 -21.55 14.73 -7.26
N ALA A 40 -21.25 13.69 -6.52
CA ALA A 40 -19.89 13.21 -6.37
C ALA A 40 -19.42 12.83 -7.77
N SER A 41 -18.43 13.55 -8.28
CA SER A 41 -17.69 13.18 -9.49
C SER A 41 -17.10 11.79 -9.23
N SER A 42 -17.80 10.78 -9.69
CA SER A 42 -17.25 9.44 -9.79
C SER A 42 -16.18 9.50 -10.89
N VAL A 43 -14.93 9.62 -10.47
CA VAL A 43 -13.80 9.26 -11.32
C VAL A 43 -13.97 7.76 -11.59
N SER A 44 -14.34 7.44 -12.82
CA SER A 44 -14.45 6.04 -13.28
C SER A 44 -13.06 5.39 -13.22
N THR A 45 -12.77 4.69 -12.15
CA THR A 45 -11.63 3.77 -12.02
C THR A 45 -11.99 2.38 -12.54
N THR A 46 -12.51 2.31 -13.75
CA THR A 46 -13.08 1.06 -14.31
C THR A 46 -12.03 0.08 -14.84
N ALA A 47 -10.73 0.36 -14.74
CA ALA A 47 -9.72 -0.51 -15.37
C ALA A 47 -8.88 -1.37 -14.39
N VAL A 48 -8.88 -1.08 -13.10
CA VAL A 48 -7.98 -1.73 -12.13
C VAL A 48 -8.62 -2.90 -11.39
N SER A 49 -9.94 -2.94 -11.33
CA SER A 49 -10.70 -3.93 -10.56
C SER A 49 -10.61 -5.37 -11.10
N ALA A 50 -10.15 -5.56 -12.35
CA ALA A 50 -10.11 -6.89 -12.99
C ALA A 50 -8.95 -7.77 -12.49
N ASN A 51 -8.01 -7.22 -11.74
CA ASN A 51 -6.76 -7.90 -11.34
C ASN A 51 -6.68 -8.22 -9.84
N TYR A 52 -7.70 -7.89 -9.08
CA TYR A 52 -7.77 -8.17 -7.65
C TYR A 52 -9.01 -9.01 -7.31
N ASP A 53 -8.99 -9.63 -6.15
CA ASP A 53 -10.02 -10.59 -5.72
C ASP A 53 -11.32 -9.91 -5.29
N GLY A 54 -11.37 -8.57 -5.28
CA GLY A 54 -12.53 -7.76 -4.96
C GLY A 54 -12.18 -6.34 -4.55
N GLY A 55 -13.21 -5.57 -4.20
CA GLY A 55 -13.09 -4.20 -3.76
C GLY A 55 -13.00 -3.19 -4.91
N SER A 56 -13.03 -1.91 -4.54
CA SER A 56 -12.95 -0.76 -5.45
C SER A 56 -11.72 0.13 -5.20
N GLY A 57 -10.89 -0.23 -4.19
CA GLY A 57 -9.67 0.49 -3.84
C GLY A 57 -9.89 1.73 -2.98
N THR A 58 -11.12 1.95 -2.49
CA THR A 58 -11.42 3.02 -1.53
C THR A 58 -11.14 2.59 -0.10
N GLN A 59 -11.18 3.51 0.85
CA GLN A 59 -11.01 3.20 2.27
C GLN A 59 -12.15 2.34 2.81
N GLU A 60 -13.38 2.56 2.29
CA GLU A 60 -14.57 1.79 2.69
C GLU A 60 -14.66 0.43 2.01
N ASP A 61 -14.03 0.29 0.84
CA ASP A 61 -14.05 -0.92 0.02
C ASP A 61 -12.65 -1.14 -0.61
N PRO A 62 -11.63 -1.53 0.17
CA PRO A 62 -10.26 -1.74 -0.31
C PRO A 62 -10.17 -2.86 -1.34
N TYR A 63 -9.25 -2.77 -2.27
CA TYR A 63 -8.89 -3.91 -3.12
C TYR A 63 -8.45 -5.09 -2.27
N GLN A 64 -9.01 -6.27 -2.56
CA GLN A 64 -8.75 -7.49 -1.81
C GLN A 64 -7.64 -8.30 -2.45
N ILE A 65 -6.73 -8.79 -1.61
CA ILE A 65 -5.65 -9.69 -1.98
C ILE A 65 -5.83 -10.96 -1.15
N ASN A 66 -6.22 -12.06 -1.80
CA ASN A 66 -6.47 -13.34 -1.13
C ASN A 66 -5.57 -14.48 -1.65
N SER A 67 -4.74 -14.21 -2.65
CA SER A 67 -3.90 -15.20 -3.32
C SER A 67 -2.50 -14.64 -3.59
N VAL A 68 -1.54 -15.54 -3.79
CA VAL A 68 -0.19 -15.19 -4.22
C VAL A 68 -0.22 -14.47 -5.57
N ASP A 69 -1.08 -14.91 -6.49
CA ASP A 69 -1.21 -14.32 -7.82
C ASP A 69 -1.68 -12.86 -7.75
N SER A 70 -2.65 -12.54 -6.89
CA SER A 70 -3.10 -11.16 -6.70
C SER A 70 -2.04 -10.30 -6.01
N LEU A 71 -1.26 -10.86 -5.09
CA LEU A 71 -0.11 -10.18 -4.48
C LEU A 71 1.00 -9.90 -5.50
N LEU A 72 1.32 -10.85 -6.38
CA LEU A 72 2.29 -10.67 -7.46
C LEU A 72 1.82 -9.64 -8.48
N THR A 73 0.53 -9.63 -8.80
CA THR A 73 -0.08 -8.61 -9.66
C THR A 73 0.05 -7.23 -9.04
N PHE A 74 -0.23 -7.10 -7.74
CA PHE A 74 -0.04 -5.85 -7.01
C PHE A 74 1.43 -5.38 -7.05
N ALA A 75 2.38 -6.29 -6.77
CA ALA A 75 3.80 -5.98 -6.82
C ALA A 75 4.25 -5.51 -8.22
N SER A 76 3.82 -6.21 -9.27
CA SER A 76 4.12 -5.86 -10.65
C SER A 76 3.57 -4.49 -11.03
N ASN A 77 2.31 -4.20 -10.70
CA ASN A 77 1.66 -2.93 -11.02
C ASN A 77 2.28 -1.73 -10.29
N VAL A 78 2.79 -1.92 -9.07
CA VAL A 78 3.57 -0.88 -8.38
C VAL A 78 4.90 -0.67 -9.07
N ASN A 79 5.59 -1.77 -9.40
CA ASN A 79 6.96 -1.75 -9.91
C ASN A 79 7.06 -1.26 -11.36
N ASP A 80 5.99 -1.38 -12.16
CA ASP A 80 5.95 -0.86 -13.53
C ASP A 80 5.52 0.62 -13.60
N GLY A 81 5.06 1.19 -12.49
CA GLY A 81 4.65 2.58 -12.37
C GLY A 81 3.35 2.93 -13.09
N SER A 82 2.67 1.95 -13.69
CA SER A 82 1.47 2.18 -14.52
C SER A 82 0.31 2.81 -13.75
N GLN A 83 0.30 2.65 -12.43
CA GLN A 83 -0.76 3.13 -11.53
C GLN A 83 -0.33 4.34 -10.68
N GLY A 84 0.80 4.98 -10.99
CA GLY A 84 1.29 6.14 -10.23
C GLY A 84 1.51 5.84 -8.75
N GLY A 85 1.99 4.63 -8.41
CA GLY A 85 2.28 4.20 -7.05
C GLY A 85 1.04 3.98 -6.19
N TYR A 86 -0.15 3.98 -6.77
CA TYR A 86 -1.44 3.81 -6.06
C TYR A 86 -1.71 4.87 -5.00
N ALA A 87 -1.34 6.12 -5.23
CA ALA A 87 -1.62 7.22 -4.30
C ALA A 87 -3.13 7.31 -3.99
N GLY A 88 -3.49 7.22 -2.70
CA GLY A 88 -4.88 7.28 -2.24
C GLY A 88 -5.70 6.00 -2.44
N VAL A 89 -5.09 4.92 -2.93
CA VAL A 89 -5.73 3.61 -3.09
C VAL A 89 -5.45 2.74 -1.88
N CYS A 90 -6.47 1.99 -1.45
CA CYS A 90 -6.40 1.09 -0.30
C CYS A 90 -6.43 -0.38 -0.73
N PHE A 91 -5.55 -1.17 -0.13
CA PHE A 91 -5.45 -2.62 -0.30
C PHE A 91 -5.62 -3.32 1.04
N LYS A 92 -6.19 -4.50 1.01
CA LYS A 92 -6.42 -5.33 2.17
C LYS A 92 -6.08 -6.79 1.88
N LEU A 93 -5.28 -7.40 2.74
CA LEU A 93 -5.09 -8.84 2.73
C LEU A 93 -6.33 -9.50 3.35
N THR A 94 -6.80 -10.59 2.75
CA THR A 94 -8.00 -11.29 3.22
C THR A 94 -7.77 -12.78 3.50
N SER A 95 -6.52 -13.23 3.35
CA SER A 95 -6.07 -14.58 3.72
C SER A 95 -4.57 -14.57 4.02
N ASP A 96 -4.10 -15.58 4.73
CA ASP A 96 -2.68 -15.84 4.89
C ASP A 96 -2.09 -16.33 3.56
N LEU A 97 -0.87 -15.88 3.24
CA LEU A 97 -0.20 -16.22 2.00
C LEU A 97 1.14 -16.93 2.26
N ASP A 98 1.41 -17.98 1.49
CA ASP A 98 2.68 -18.71 1.52
C ASP A 98 3.45 -18.44 0.23
N LEU A 99 4.62 -17.79 0.35
CA LEU A 99 5.50 -17.46 -0.76
C LEU A 99 6.59 -18.52 -1.00
N SER A 100 6.42 -19.75 -0.51
CA SER A 100 7.36 -20.85 -0.76
C SER A 100 7.57 -21.07 -2.25
N GLY A 101 8.81 -21.00 -2.70
CA GLY A 101 9.17 -21.21 -4.11
C GLY A 101 8.80 -20.07 -5.05
N VAL A 102 8.31 -18.95 -4.54
CA VAL A 102 8.04 -17.74 -5.32
C VAL A 102 9.34 -16.94 -5.48
N GLU A 103 9.68 -16.59 -6.72
CA GLU A 103 10.72 -15.61 -6.99
C GLU A 103 10.17 -14.21 -6.70
N TRP A 104 10.58 -13.65 -5.56
CA TRP A 104 10.03 -12.40 -5.08
C TRP A 104 10.79 -11.18 -5.61
N ALA A 105 10.06 -10.18 -6.09
CA ALA A 105 10.57 -8.85 -6.35
C ALA A 105 9.96 -7.88 -5.32
N PRO A 106 10.77 -7.12 -4.55
CA PRO A 106 10.26 -6.16 -3.57
C PRO A 106 9.29 -5.15 -4.19
N ILE A 107 8.21 -4.87 -3.47
CA ILE A 107 7.17 -3.91 -3.90
C ILE A 107 7.72 -2.50 -3.74
N GLY A 108 7.73 -1.75 -4.83
CA GLY A 108 8.28 -0.40 -4.89
C GLY A 108 9.80 -0.37 -5.06
N ASN A 109 10.25 0.48 -5.95
CA ASN A 109 11.65 0.68 -6.27
C ASN A 109 11.93 2.16 -6.57
N MET A 110 13.19 2.52 -6.80
CA MET A 110 13.61 3.89 -7.13
C MET A 110 14.05 4.01 -8.61
N ASN A 111 13.54 3.16 -9.48
CA ASN A 111 13.93 3.19 -10.91
C ASN A 111 13.40 4.43 -11.62
N ASP A 112 12.31 5.01 -11.13
CA ASP A 112 11.75 6.26 -11.63
C ASP A 112 11.82 7.34 -10.55
N MET A 113 12.94 8.05 -10.51
CA MET A 113 13.20 9.13 -9.55
C MET A 113 12.47 10.43 -9.90
N GLU A 114 12.01 10.60 -11.15
CA GLU A 114 11.37 11.84 -11.58
C GLU A 114 9.89 11.88 -11.22
N THR A 115 9.17 10.79 -11.51
CA THR A 115 7.72 10.74 -11.28
C THR A 115 7.35 10.07 -9.96
N HIS A 116 8.27 9.34 -9.34
CA HIS A 116 8.03 8.49 -8.16
C HIS A 116 6.91 7.46 -8.37
N SER A 117 6.60 7.13 -9.61
CA SER A 117 5.49 6.25 -9.98
C SER A 117 5.71 4.79 -9.56
N THR A 118 6.97 4.41 -9.37
CA THR A 118 7.38 3.06 -8.93
C THR A 118 7.49 2.92 -7.40
N LEU A 119 7.15 3.97 -6.63
CA LEU A 119 7.02 3.90 -5.18
C LEU A 119 5.61 3.43 -4.81
N PHE A 120 5.50 2.68 -3.71
CA PHE A 120 4.16 2.46 -3.14
C PHE A 120 3.75 3.68 -2.31
N LEU A 121 2.63 4.31 -2.70
CA LEU A 121 2.10 5.54 -2.08
C LEU A 121 0.70 5.33 -1.46
N GLY A 122 0.13 4.13 -1.61
CA GLY A 122 -1.19 3.78 -1.12
C GLY A 122 -1.21 3.34 0.34
N SER A 123 -2.27 2.65 0.72
CA SER A 123 -2.41 1.99 2.03
C SER A 123 -2.56 0.49 1.85
N PHE A 124 -1.77 -0.30 2.59
CA PHE A 124 -1.82 -1.75 2.61
C PHE A 124 -2.13 -2.22 4.03
N ASP A 125 -3.29 -2.82 4.22
CA ASP A 125 -3.73 -3.37 5.50
C ASP A 125 -3.63 -4.91 5.46
N GLY A 126 -2.76 -5.47 6.28
CA GLY A 126 -2.63 -6.92 6.43
C GLY A 126 -3.81 -7.56 7.15
N ASP A 127 -4.69 -6.78 7.79
CA ASP A 127 -5.87 -7.24 8.53
C ASP A 127 -5.59 -8.36 9.56
N GLY A 128 -4.36 -8.41 10.05
CA GLY A 128 -3.88 -9.45 10.97
C GLY A 128 -3.42 -10.75 10.32
N HIS A 129 -3.45 -10.84 9.00
CA HIS A 129 -2.96 -11.98 8.25
C HIS A 129 -1.42 -12.04 8.17
N THR A 130 -0.94 -13.21 7.81
CA THR A 130 0.48 -13.54 7.73
C THR A 130 0.89 -13.80 6.29
N ILE A 131 2.05 -13.25 5.89
CA ILE A 131 2.78 -13.67 4.70
C ILE A 131 4.01 -14.44 5.15
N SER A 132 4.15 -15.69 4.69
CA SER A 132 5.21 -16.60 5.12
C SER A 132 6.17 -16.96 3.99
N ASN A 133 7.37 -17.44 4.38
CA ASN A 133 8.38 -18.00 3.48
C ASN A 133 8.85 -17.06 2.37
N LEU A 134 8.81 -15.74 2.63
CA LEU A 134 9.40 -14.76 1.72
C LEU A 134 10.89 -15.05 1.53
N SER A 135 11.34 -15.24 0.29
CA SER A 135 12.75 -15.37 -0.04
C SER A 135 13.16 -14.34 -1.08
N TYR A 136 14.15 -13.50 -0.72
CA TYR A 136 14.72 -12.52 -1.64
C TYR A 136 16.24 -12.51 -1.54
N THR A 137 16.91 -12.58 -2.68
CA THR A 137 18.36 -12.48 -2.77
C THR A 137 18.75 -11.47 -3.85
N SER A 138 19.65 -10.55 -3.53
CA SER A 138 20.20 -9.57 -4.48
C SER A 138 21.70 -9.46 -4.31
N ASP A 139 22.40 -9.38 -5.44
CA ASP A 139 23.82 -9.05 -5.55
C ASP A 139 24.06 -7.55 -5.77
N THR A 140 22.99 -6.79 -5.91
CA THR A 140 23.04 -5.36 -6.16
C THR A 140 22.46 -4.63 -4.96
N TYR A 141 23.23 -3.66 -4.44
CA TYR A 141 22.73 -2.75 -3.41
C TYR A 141 21.70 -1.80 -4.04
N ASN A 142 20.49 -2.32 -4.28
CA ASN A 142 19.35 -1.52 -4.67
C ASN A 142 18.63 -1.03 -3.42
N CYS A 143 18.11 0.18 -3.48
CA CYS A 143 17.33 0.76 -2.39
C CYS A 143 16.12 -0.12 -2.08
N GLY A 144 16.21 -0.87 -0.99
CA GLY A 144 15.12 -1.67 -0.45
C GLY A 144 15.17 -3.17 -0.77
N ALA A 145 15.17 -3.96 0.29
CA ALA A 145 15.13 -5.42 0.27
C ALA A 145 14.09 -5.90 1.30
N GLY A 146 13.12 -6.70 0.88
CA GLY A 146 12.05 -7.20 1.74
C GLY A 146 10.75 -7.42 0.98
N LEU A 147 9.64 -7.45 1.70
CA LEU A 147 8.31 -7.47 1.06
C LEU A 147 8.09 -6.17 0.28
N PHE A 148 8.30 -5.04 0.95
CA PHE A 148 8.36 -3.73 0.32
C PHE A 148 9.83 -3.30 0.19
N GLY A 149 10.21 -2.81 -0.98
CA GLY A 149 11.52 -2.21 -1.25
C GLY A 149 11.52 -0.73 -0.85
N VAL A 150 10.68 0.07 -1.48
CA VAL A 150 10.49 1.47 -1.16
C VAL A 150 9.01 1.80 -1.06
N SER A 151 8.60 2.28 0.11
CA SER A 151 7.24 2.70 0.37
C SER A 151 7.21 4.06 1.06
N CYS A 152 6.39 4.98 0.56
CA CYS A 152 5.98 6.20 1.25
C CYS A 152 4.50 6.14 1.66
N GLY A 153 3.83 5.01 1.38
CA GLY A 153 2.48 4.70 1.81
C GLY A 153 2.41 4.11 3.20
N GLU A 154 1.21 3.79 3.64
CA GLU A 154 0.96 3.13 4.92
C GLU A 154 0.98 1.61 4.75
N VAL A 155 1.69 0.89 5.63
CA VAL A 155 1.61 -0.57 5.77
C VAL A 155 1.31 -0.88 7.23
N LYS A 156 0.24 -1.61 7.50
CA LYS A 156 -0.22 -1.89 8.85
C LYS A 156 -0.79 -3.30 9.00
N ASN A 157 -0.88 -3.78 10.24
CA ASN A 157 -1.54 -5.03 10.64
C ASN A 157 -1.04 -6.27 9.88
N LEU A 158 0.23 -6.29 9.47
CA LEU A 158 0.83 -7.36 8.67
C LEU A 158 1.89 -8.10 9.46
N THR A 159 1.86 -9.43 9.40
CA THR A 159 2.90 -10.30 9.95
C THR A 159 3.72 -10.92 8.81
N LEU A 160 5.04 -10.93 8.96
CA LEU A 160 5.94 -11.71 8.12
C LEU A 160 6.55 -12.84 8.95
N GLU A 161 6.42 -14.09 8.49
CA GLU A 161 7.02 -15.27 9.12
C GLU A 161 8.01 -15.96 8.16
N ASP A 162 9.09 -16.50 8.73
CA ASP A 162 10.10 -17.26 8.03
C ASP A 162 10.67 -16.56 6.78
N ALA A 163 10.78 -15.22 6.85
CA ALA A 163 11.32 -14.41 5.76
C ALA A 163 12.85 -14.47 5.74
N THR A 164 13.42 -14.70 4.54
CA THR A 164 14.86 -14.69 4.29
C THR A 164 15.20 -13.62 3.27
N VAL A 165 15.98 -12.62 3.69
CA VAL A 165 16.47 -11.55 2.81
C VAL A 165 17.99 -11.56 2.85
N THR A 166 18.61 -11.73 1.68
CA THR A 166 20.08 -11.77 1.52
C THR A 166 20.50 -10.72 0.50
N VAL A 167 21.44 -9.86 0.92
CA VAL A 167 22.09 -8.88 0.04
C VAL A 167 23.59 -9.11 0.12
N THR A 168 24.25 -9.37 -1.01
CA THR A 168 25.68 -9.70 -1.10
C THR A 168 26.47 -8.64 -1.86
#